data_532fa5020f7b96c3f6af1cf1e1b70dee
#
_entry.id   532fa5020f7b96c3f6af1cf1e1b70dee
#
_cell.length_a   1.000
_cell.length_b   1.000
_cell.length_c   1.000
_cell.angle_alpha   90.00
_cell.angle_beta   90.00
_cell.angle_gamma   90.00
#
_symmetry.space_group_name_H-M   'P 1'
#
loop_
_entity.id
_entity.type
_entity.pdbx_description
1 polymer ?
#
loop_
_entity_poly.entity_id
_entity_poly.type
_entity_poly.pdbx_seq_one_letter_code
_entity_poly.pdbx_strand_id
1 'polypeptide(L)'
;PEEILNKGWFTNASSRAMMIHSRVFDTKIPNGEVIGKDGMVTMLNELKRYAVTKEITVSVKDEQGAPAEGAEVSFEVLNYSEYAPIAEKKTDSKGTARLTTGLGSLHISARMCSDGEWFYAETVMNTEKEDNCELCLVSQDKRNDGESEKWTAADIFAPHDAPVNTDMPTLEQKAKGNKRLTAANAHREQKVRNWSNPECERFLEKKVNRIEEAIAASYREDLLRVLTEKDRTDCISDVLEEHLELAIPYHGMMKKDTFVSYVLNPRVDDEVLQKYRREIKKHFSRTEKQELRDDPSRIWNLIEKAIVSRPEKERSSVITTPAGCIRTCTGSFLSKKILFVAIARTLGVAARLNPHDRSMEYMKNGRFVPVLTRTEKNCTLILKAGETVQWKYFQNWSIAKLENGRYTSLKLGAENFEDQILNLPLESGNYRILTSNRLPNGNMFANEYHFEIQPGETKEIELVLREADLEDMLENISMPEFMLKTEDGTEVKASDLTADGKHILMFLEEEKEPTEHILNEMMEQEEAFAGYAEQIIFVVRSKEALETPTLSKALAKLKNIQIYYDDFSEIINTLGRRMYVDPDKLPLIIVTNGTLNGIYATSGYNVGTGDMLLRLM
;
A
#
# COMPACT_ATOMS: atom_id res chain seq x y z
N PRO A 1 -21.63 -11.93 16.11
CA PRO A 1 -22.43 -10.75 15.84
C PRO A 1 -22.27 -10.41 14.37
N GLU A 2 -23.35 -10.65 13.61
CA GLU A 2 -23.40 -10.32 12.20
C GLU A 2 -23.47 -8.81 12.09
N GLU A 3 -22.35 -8.16 11.83
CA GLU A 3 -22.37 -6.80 11.33
C GLU A 3 -22.99 -6.89 9.94
N ILE A 4 -24.10 -6.20 9.75
CA ILE A 4 -24.66 -6.01 8.41
C ILE A 4 -23.66 -5.10 7.68
N LEU A 5 -22.78 -5.72 6.89
CA LEU A 5 -21.87 -5.01 6.02
C LEU A 5 -22.69 -4.07 5.14
N ASN A 6 -22.23 -2.81 5.03
CA ASN A 6 -22.79 -1.91 4.05
C ASN A 6 -22.50 -2.47 2.67
N LYS A 7 -23.47 -3.18 2.09
CA LYS A 7 -23.33 -3.86 0.81
C LYS A 7 -22.85 -2.89 -0.29
N GLY A 8 -23.34 -1.67 -0.31
CA GLY A 8 -22.95 -0.68 -1.30
C GLY A 8 -21.46 -0.34 -1.23
N TRP A 9 -20.97 -0.01 -0.02
CA TRP A 9 -19.55 0.30 0.16
C TRP A 9 -18.64 -0.89 -0.18
N PHE A 10 -19.02 -2.05 0.34
CA PHE A 10 -18.21 -3.26 0.15
C PHE A 10 -18.24 -3.74 -1.29
N THR A 11 -19.40 -3.74 -1.93
CA THR A 11 -19.55 -4.22 -3.31
C THR A 11 -18.90 -3.28 -4.31
N ASN A 12 -19.09 -1.96 -4.17
CA ASN A 12 -18.50 -0.98 -5.09
C ASN A 12 -16.97 -0.96 -5.00
N ALA A 13 -16.42 -0.99 -3.79
CA ALA A 13 -14.98 -1.06 -3.61
C ALA A 13 -14.39 -2.38 -4.14
N SER A 14 -15.13 -3.47 -3.96
CA SER A 14 -14.66 -4.82 -4.33
C SER A 14 -14.80 -5.11 -5.82
N SER A 15 -15.73 -4.44 -6.53
CA SER A 15 -15.90 -4.63 -7.97
C SER A 15 -14.65 -4.23 -8.77
N ARG A 16 -13.82 -3.36 -8.18
CA ARG A 16 -12.54 -2.92 -8.75
C ARG A 16 -11.33 -3.66 -8.18
N ALA A 17 -11.54 -4.63 -7.29
CA ALA A 17 -10.44 -5.38 -6.70
C ALA A 17 -9.90 -6.42 -7.67
N MET A 18 -8.57 -6.55 -7.75
CA MET A 18 -7.94 -7.65 -8.48
C MET A 18 -7.98 -8.94 -7.66
N MET A 19 -7.93 -8.86 -6.33
CA MET A 19 -8.05 -10.00 -5.45
C MET A 19 -8.64 -9.61 -4.09
N ILE A 20 -9.51 -10.47 -3.56
CA ILE A 20 -9.99 -10.43 -2.16
C ILE A 20 -9.72 -11.80 -1.55
N HIS A 21 -9.01 -11.85 -0.44
CA HIS A 21 -8.67 -13.11 0.22
C HIS A 21 -9.09 -13.14 1.68
N SER A 22 -9.38 -14.34 2.17
CA SER A 22 -9.54 -14.64 3.58
C SER A 22 -8.49 -15.62 4.06
N ARG A 23 -8.18 -15.58 5.37
CA ARG A 23 -7.26 -16.51 6.03
C ARG A 23 -8.04 -17.41 6.96
N VAL A 24 -7.92 -18.70 6.78
CA VAL A 24 -8.56 -19.71 7.61
C VAL A 24 -7.55 -20.62 8.28
N PHE A 25 -7.86 -21.06 9.50
CA PHE A 25 -6.99 -21.91 10.32
C PHE A 25 -7.43 -23.38 10.31
N ASP A 26 -8.33 -23.78 9.40
CA ASP A 26 -8.84 -25.13 9.33
C ASP A 26 -8.25 -25.90 8.14
N THR A 27 -8.16 -27.22 8.30
CA THR A 27 -7.81 -28.15 7.22
C THR A 27 -8.99 -28.45 6.30
N LYS A 28 -10.23 -28.23 6.74
CA LYS A 28 -11.42 -28.32 5.91
C LYS A 28 -11.66 -27.02 5.18
N ILE A 29 -11.22 -26.96 3.93
CA ILE A 29 -11.40 -25.80 3.08
C ILE A 29 -12.83 -25.87 2.53
N PRO A 30 -13.72 -24.92 2.87
CA PRO A 30 -14.98 -24.79 2.17
C PRO A 30 -14.69 -24.44 0.69
N ASN A 31 -15.67 -24.64 -0.17
CA ASN A 31 -15.56 -24.38 -1.60
C ASN A 31 -14.93 -23.00 -1.87
N GLY A 32 -13.67 -22.97 -2.30
CA GLY A 32 -12.92 -21.76 -2.56
C GLY A 32 -11.59 -22.07 -3.24
N GLU A 33 -11.07 -21.12 -3.99
CA GLU A 33 -9.75 -21.22 -4.59
C GLU A 33 -8.66 -20.98 -3.54
N VAL A 34 -7.80 -21.97 -3.33
CA VAL A 34 -6.62 -21.81 -2.48
C VAL A 34 -5.54 -21.09 -3.25
N ILE A 35 -5.10 -19.93 -2.74
CA ILE A 35 -4.01 -19.15 -3.33
C ILE A 35 -2.67 -19.39 -2.63
N GLY A 36 -2.68 -19.91 -1.43
CA GLY A 36 -1.45 -20.23 -0.70
C GLY A 36 -1.71 -20.88 0.64
N LYS A 37 -0.64 -21.41 1.23
CA LYS A 37 -0.62 -21.93 2.60
C LYS A 37 0.62 -21.41 3.32
N ASP A 38 0.44 -21.00 4.56
CA ASP A 38 1.52 -20.58 5.44
C ASP A 38 1.34 -21.28 6.80
N GLY A 39 2.01 -22.39 6.97
CA GLY A 39 1.86 -23.25 8.14
C GLY A 39 0.43 -23.76 8.29
N MET A 40 -0.27 -23.36 9.37
CA MET A 40 -1.67 -23.71 9.63
C MET A 40 -2.68 -22.78 8.95
N VAL A 41 -2.22 -21.70 8.33
CA VAL A 41 -3.08 -20.73 7.66
C VAL A 41 -3.24 -21.10 6.19
N THR A 42 -4.48 -21.20 5.74
CA THR A 42 -4.81 -21.35 4.32
C THR A 42 -5.41 -20.03 3.82
N MET A 43 -4.88 -19.50 2.74
CA MET A 43 -5.38 -18.29 2.09
C MET A 43 -6.32 -18.68 0.95
N LEU A 44 -7.54 -18.13 0.98
CA LEU A 44 -8.59 -18.40 0.01
C LEU A 44 -8.88 -17.15 -0.82
N ASN A 45 -9.02 -17.31 -2.12
CA ASN A 45 -9.50 -16.26 -3.00
C ASN A 45 -11.04 -16.21 -2.94
N GLU A 46 -11.57 -15.11 -2.44
CA GLU A 46 -13.01 -14.87 -2.28
C GLU A 46 -13.58 -13.91 -3.36
N LEU A 47 -12.75 -13.50 -4.31
CA LEU A 47 -13.09 -12.44 -5.25
C LEU A 47 -14.36 -12.69 -6.06
N LYS A 48 -14.62 -13.94 -6.44
CA LYS A 48 -15.84 -14.35 -7.17
C LYS A 48 -17.16 -13.93 -6.50
N ARG A 49 -17.14 -13.65 -5.20
CA ARG A 49 -18.33 -13.19 -4.44
C ARG A 49 -18.59 -11.70 -4.59
N TYR A 50 -17.59 -10.94 -5.06
CA TYR A 50 -17.61 -9.48 -4.98
C TYR A 50 -17.40 -8.79 -6.32
N ALA A 51 -16.73 -9.44 -7.28
CA ALA A 51 -16.36 -8.84 -8.55
C ALA A 51 -16.57 -9.81 -9.72
N VAL A 52 -16.63 -9.24 -10.91
CA VAL A 52 -16.48 -10.01 -12.15
C VAL A 52 -15.04 -10.52 -12.21
N THR A 53 -14.89 -11.81 -12.45
CA THR A 53 -13.59 -12.46 -12.43
C THR A 53 -13.33 -13.27 -13.69
N LYS A 54 -12.06 -13.44 -13.99
CA LYS A 54 -11.55 -14.25 -15.07
C LYS A 54 -10.45 -15.19 -14.52
N GLU A 55 -10.40 -16.43 -14.97
CA GLU A 55 -9.27 -17.30 -14.72
C GLU A 55 -8.20 -17.01 -15.79
N ILE A 56 -7.00 -16.71 -15.36
CA ILE A 56 -5.84 -16.50 -16.22
C ILE A 56 -4.85 -17.65 -16.05
N THR A 57 -4.12 -17.96 -17.13
CA THR A 57 -3.11 -19.01 -17.18
C THR A 57 -1.77 -18.38 -17.57
N VAL A 58 -0.74 -18.64 -16.77
CA VAL A 58 0.65 -18.24 -17.05
C VAL A 58 1.42 -19.50 -17.42
N SER A 59 2.02 -19.53 -18.60
CA SER A 59 2.90 -20.59 -19.06
C SER A 59 4.35 -20.14 -18.94
N VAL A 60 5.14 -20.86 -18.18
CA VAL A 60 6.57 -20.54 -17.97
C VAL A 60 7.43 -21.59 -18.66
N LYS A 61 8.35 -21.13 -19.47
CA LYS A 61 9.34 -21.95 -20.19
C LYS A 61 10.77 -21.58 -19.76
N ASP A 62 11.65 -22.54 -19.81
CA ASP A 62 13.08 -22.31 -19.65
C ASP A 62 13.72 -21.68 -20.91
N GLU A 63 15.03 -21.39 -20.88
CA GLU A 63 15.77 -20.85 -22.03
C GLU A 63 15.74 -21.75 -23.28
N GLN A 64 15.48 -23.03 -23.14
CA GLN A 64 15.39 -24.00 -24.22
C GLN A 64 13.95 -24.15 -24.75
N GLY A 65 12.98 -23.46 -24.14
CA GLY A 65 11.57 -23.52 -24.52
C GLY A 65 10.82 -24.71 -23.92
N ALA A 66 11.42 -25.48 -23.00
CA ALA A 66 10.77 -26.54 -22.28
C ALA A 66 9.92 -26.00 -21.09
N PRO A 67 8.85 -26.69 -20.68
CA PRO A 67 8.05 -26.28 -19.53
C PRO A 67 8.89 -26.20 -18.25
N ALA A 68 8.86 -25.06 -17.55
CA ALA A 68 9.56 -24.86 -16.29
C ALA A 68 8.69 -25.30 -15.11
N GLU A 69 8.80 -26.55 -14.69
CA GLU A 69 8.09 -27.08 -13.51
C GLU A 69 8.67 -26.50 -12.22
N GLY A 70 7.79 -26.09 -11.30
CA GLY A 70 8.17 -25.56 -9.98
C GLY A 70 8.66 -24.12 -10.00
N ALA A 71 8.63 -23.42 -11.14
CA ALA A 71 8.91 -21.99 -11.21
C ALA A 71 7.94 -21.20 -10.32
N GLU A 72 8.45 -20.22 -9.59
CA GLU A 72 7.63 -19.34 -8.75
C GLU A 72 7.08 -18.20 -9.61
N VAL A 73 5.76 -18.13 -9.73
CA VAL A 73 5.03 -17.08 -10.45
C VAL A 73 4.39 -16.13 -9.45
N SER A 74 4.72 -14.85 -9.55
CA SER A 74 4.12 -13.78 -8.75
C SER A 74 3.15 -12.98 -9.62
N PHE A 75 1.94 -12.79 -9.10
CA PHE A 75 0.91 -11.93 -9.69
C PHE A 75 0.87 -10.64 -8.86
N GLU A 76 1.08 -9.51 -9.51
CA GLU A 76 1.40 -8.26 -8.82
C GLU A 76 0.55 -7.11 -9.34
N VAL A 77 0.23 -6.18 -8.44
CA VAL A 77 -0.39 -4.90 -8.78
C VAL A 77 0.62 -3.79 -8.51
N LEU A 78 0.57 -2.74 -9.30
CA LEU A 78 1.35 -1.56 -9.03
C LEU A 78 0.69 -0.81 -7.86
N ASN A 79 1.38 -0.77 -6.73
CA ASN A 79 0.95 -0.02 -5.54
C ASN A 79 1.97 1.07 -5.25
N TYR A 80 1.58 2.32 -5.46
CA TYR A 80 2.52 3.42 -5.62
C TYR A 80 3.54 3.09 -6.73
N SER A 81 4.84 3.21 -6.50
CA SER A 81 5.86 2.85 -7.48
C SER A 81 6.56 1.53 -7.14
N GLU A 82 5.80 0.53 -6.71
CA GLU A 82 6.30 -0.81 -6.42
C GLU A 82 5.31 -1.87 -6.87
N TYR A 83 5.79 -2.94 -7.49
CA TYR A 83 4.97 -4.11 -7.78
C TYR A 83 4.77 -4.93 -6.51
N ALA A 84 3.53 -4.95 -6.02
CA ALA A 84 3.13 -5.64 -4.81
C ALA A 84 2.43 -6.96 -5.15
N PRO A 85 2.92 -8.11 -4.66
CA PRO A 85 2.31 -9.40 -4.97
C PRO A 85 0.93 -9.52 -4.31
N ILE A 86 -0.06 -9.91 -5.11
CA ILE A 86 -1.40 -10.31 -4.64
C ILE A 86 -1.53 -11.82 -4.49
N ALA A 87 -0.80 -12.59 -5.29
CA ALA A 87 -0.73 -14.05 -5.20
C ALA A 87 0.63 -14.54 -5.68
N GLU A 88 1.10 -15.64 -5.10
CA GLU A 88 2.28 -16.38 -5.55
C GLU A 88 1.90 -17.84 -5.75
N LYS A 89 2.29 -18.42 -6.88
CA LYS A 89 2.00 -19.81 -7.23
C LYS A 89 3.24 -20.47 -7.84
N LYS A 90 3.28 -21.80 -7.76
CA LYS A 90 4.29 -22.59 -8.47
C LYS A 90 3.66 -23.22 -9.71
N THR A 91 4.43 -23.29 -10.77
CA THR A 91 4.02 -23.98 -12.00
C THR A 91 3.94 -25.50 -11.78
N ASP A 92 2.99 -26.11 -12.46
CA ASP A 92 2.82 -27.58 -12.53
C ASP A 92 3.82 -28.23 -13.50
N SER A 93 3.70 -29.54 -13.72
CA SER A 93 4.55 -30.30 -14.64
C SER A 93 4.45 -29.88 -16.12
N LYS A 94 3.48 -29.06 -16.46
CA LYS A 94 3.32 -28.44 -17.78
C LYS A 94 3.89 -27.02 -17.84
N GLY A 95 4.54 -26.58 -16.77
CA GLY A 95 5.02 -25.20 -16.64
C GLY A 95 3.89 -24.18 -16.47
N THR A 96 2.70 -24.55 -15.97
CA THR A 96 1.56 -23.63 -15.90
C THR A 96 1.19 -23.26 -14.46
N ALA A 97 0.85 -21.98 -14.26
CA ALA A 97 0.23 -21.48 -13.04
C ALA A 97 -1.09 -20.78 -13.38
N ARG A 98 -2.11 -20.88 -12.52
CA ARG A 98 -3.43 -20.28 -12.76
C ARG A 98 -3.88 -19.45 -11.57
N LEU A 99 -4.57 -18.36 -11.85
CA LEU A 99 -5.19 -17.48 -10.86
C LEU A 99 -6.53 -16.99 -11.35
N THR A 100 -7.55 -17.05 -10.50
CA THR A 100 -8.79 -16.28 -10.71
C THR A 100 -8.57 -14.87 -10.19
N THR A 101 -8.73 -13.86 -11.05
CA THR A 101 -8.50 -12.45 -10.73
C THR A 101 -9.61 -11.56 -11.29
N GLY A 102 -9.65 -10.30 -10.86
CA GLY A 102 -10.50 -9.26 -11.44
C GLY A 102 -10.06 -8.87 -12.86
N LEU A 103 -10.85 -8.03 -13.48
CA LEU A 103 -10.54 -7.46 -14.79
C LEU A 103 -9.62 -6.25 -14.61
N GLY A 104 -8.65 -6.08 -15.50
CA GLY A 104 -7.66 -5.01 -15.45
C GLY A 104 -6.25 -5.51 -15.75
N SER A 105 -5.24 -4.69 -15.50
CA SER A 105 -3.85 -5.07 -15.76
C SER A 105 -3.16 -5.63 -14.53
N LEU A 106 -2.34 -6.66 -14.74
CA LEU A 106 -1.44 -7.24 -13.76
C LEU A 106 -0.02 -7.22 -14.30
N HIS A 107 0.93 -6.96 -13.42
CA HIS A 107 2.31 -7.34 -13.65
C HIS A 107 2.49 -8.79 -13.20
N ILE A 108 3.15 -9.58 -14.00
CA ILE A 108 3.41 -11.01 -13.74
C ILE A 108 4.89 -11.25 -13.86
N SER A 109 5.51 -11.78 -12.82
CA SER A 109 6.90 -12.18 -12.83
C SER A 109 7.04 -13.68 -12.53
N ALA A 110 8.04 -14.31 -13.11
CA ALA A 110 8.39 -15.70 -12.83
C ALA A 110 9.87 -15.84 -12.56
N ARG A 111 10.24 -16.74 -11.63
CA ARG A 111 11.63 -17.05 -11.32
C ARG A 111 11.85 -18.53 -11.03
N MET A 112 13.05 -18.98 -11.30
CA MET A 112 13.47 -20.34 -10.98
C MET A 112 14.97 -20.36 -10.67
N CYS A 113 15.37 -21.16 -9.69
CA CYS A 113 16.77 -21.47 -9.43
C CYS A 113 17.09 -22.87 -9.97
N SER A 114 18.07 -22.97 -10.84
CA SER A 114 18.59 -24.24 -11.35
C SER A 114 20.10 -24.25 -11.23
N ASP A 115 20.66 -25.30 -10.63
CA ASP A 115 22.12 -25.46 -10.42
C ASP A 115 22.81 -24.26 -9.75
N GLY A 116 22.08 -23.52 -8.93
CA GLY A 116 22.59 -22.33 -8.22
C GLY A 116 22.52 -21.03 -9.03
N GLU A 117 22.08 -21.08 -10.26
CA GLU A 117 21.82 -19.93 -11.13
C GLU A 117 20.34 -19.54 -11.09
N TRP A 118 20.06 -18.24 -11.07
CA TRP A 118 18.71 -17.71 -11.08
C TRP A 118 18.28 -17.26 -12.47
N PHE A 119 17.08 -17.67 -12.83
CA PHE A 119 16.40 -17.32 -14.07
C PHE A 119 15.16 -16.50 -13.76
N TYR A 120 14.81 -15.59 -14.64
CA TYR A 120 13.75 -14.62 -14.39
C TYR A 120 13.07 -14.20 -15.70
N ALA A 121 11.78 -13.88 -15.61
CA ALA A 121 11.00 -13.25 -16.68
C ALA A 121 9.85 -12.44 -16.08
N GLU A 122 9.42 -11.39 -16.76
CA GLU A 122 8.27 -10.59 -16.36
C GLU A 122 7.50 -10.04 -17.57
N THR A 123 6.22 -9.69 -17.35
CA THR A 123 5.35 -9.06 -18.35
C THR A 123 4.21 -8.32 -17.68
N VAL A 124 3.59 -7.39 -18.39
CA VAL A 124 2.30 -6.78 -18.03
C VAL A 124 1.21 -7.41 -18.90
N MET A 125 0.14 -7.87 -18.27
CA MET A 125 -1.01 -8.51 -18.91
C MET A 125 -2.28 -7.74 -18.58
N ASN A 126 -3.12 -7.47 -19.58
CA ASN A 126 -4.46 -6.95 -19.35
C ASN A 126 -5.50 -8.07 -19.41
N THR A 127 -6.05 -8.44 -18.28
CA THR A 127 -6.98 -9.57 -18.16
C THR A 127 -8.33 -9.34 -18.85
N GLU A 128 -8.69 -8.12 -19.22
CA GLU A 128 -9.88 -7.87 -20.04
C GLU A 128 -9.70 -8.34 -21.46
N LYS A 129 -8.47 -8.22 -21.98
CA LYS A 129 -8.12 -8.53 -23.37
C LYS A 129 -7.59 -9.95 -23.54
N GLU A 130 -6.90 -10.45 -22.53
CA GLU A 130 -6.15 -11.70 -22.58
C GLU A 130 -6.47 -12.59 -21.38
N ASP A 131 -6.36 -13.89 -21.52
CA ASP A 131 -6.52 -14.88 -20.44
C ASP A 131 -5.31 -15.81 -20.31
N ASN A 132 -4.33 -15.65 -21.20
CA ASN A 132 -3.10 -16.43 -21.18
C ASN A 132 -1.89 -15.53 -21.44
N CYS A 133 -0.80 -15.77 -20.74
CA CYS A 133 0.49 -15.20 -21.08
C CYS A 133 1.60 -16.26 -21.04
N GLU A 134 2.67 -16.01 -21.75
CA GLU A 134 3.84 -16.87 -21.79
C GLU A 134 5.06 -16.11 -21.32
N LEU A 135 5.84 -16.71 -20.42
CA LEU A 135 7.09 -16.19 -19.90
C LEU A 135 8.22 -17.16 -20.24
N CYS A 136 9.25 -16.66 -20.93
CA CYS A 136 10.47 -17.40 -21.19
C CYS A 136 11.55 -16.94 -20.22
N LEU A 137 11.95 -17.80 -19.30
CA LEU A 137 12.97 -17.50 -18.31
C LEU A 137 14.33 -17.29 -18.98
N VAL A 138 15.02 -16.24 -18.58
CA VAL A 138 16.41 -15.95 -19.01
C VAL A 138 17.30 -15.87 -17.77
N SER A 139 18.58 -16.19 -17.93
CA SER A 139 19.54 -16.05 -16.84
C SER A 139 19.55 -14.61 -16.34
N GLN A 140 19.53 -14.44 -15.03
CA GLN A 140 19.60 -13.15 -14.36
C GLN A 140 20.84 -12.36 -14.81
N ASP A 141 21.95 -13.05 -15.03
CA ASP A 141 23.23 -12.45 -15.41
C ASP A 141 23.30 -12.03 -16.89
N LYS A 142 22.38 -12.54 -17.73
CA LYS A 142 22.32 -12.24 -19.17
C LYS A 142 21.19 -11.29 -19.56
N ARG A 143 20.37 -10.83 -18.59
CA ARG A 143 19.12 -10.10 -18.87
C ARG A 143 19.31 -8.85 -19.73
N ASN A 144 20.42 -8.14 -19.57
CA ASN A 144 20.67 -6.89 -20.29
C ASN A 144 21.57 -7.05 -21.53
N ASP A 145 21.88 -8.28 -21.94
CA ASP A 145 22.66 -8.53 -23.16
C ASP A 145 21.89 -8.07 -24.42
N GLY A 146 22.12 -6.82 -24.83
CA GLY A 146 21.62 -6.26 -26.09
C GLY A 146 20.35 -5.43 -26.02
N GLU A 147 19.69 -5.25 -24.87
CA GLU A 147 18.62 -4.26 -24.72
C GLU A 147 19.21 -2.86 -24.50
N SER A 148 18.75 -1.90 -25.31
CA SER A 148 19.13 -0.50 -25.11
C SER A 148 18.47 0.01 -23.84
N GLU A 149 19.25 0.59 -22.93
CA GLU A 149 18.75 1.28 -21.76
C GLU A 149 17.86 2.46 -22.19
N LYS A 150 16.55 2.33 -21.93
CA LYS A 150 15.54 3.33 -22.28
C LYS A 150 14.33 3.21 -21.37
N TRP A 151 13.60 4.28 -21.25
CA TRP A 151 12.30 4.27 -20.61
C TRP A 151 11.28 3.50 -21.47
N THR A 152 10.54 2.58 -20.84
CA THR A 152 9.45 1.81 -21.45
C THR A 152 8.19 2.00 -20.64
N ALA A 153 7.06 2.15 -21.32
CA ALA A 153 5.77 2.28 -20.65
C ALA A 153 5.34 0.94 -20.02
N ALA A 154 4.88 0.99 -18.79
CA ALA A 154 4.42 -0.15 -18.00
C ALA A 154 3.07 0.19 -17.34
N ASP A 155 2.11 0.66 -18.13
CA ASP A 155 0.82 1.13 -17.62
C ASP A 155 -0.01 0.00 -17.03
N ILE A 156 -0.57 0.25 -15.87
CA ILE A 156 -1.49 -0.64 -15.17
C ILE A 156 -2.87 0.00 -15.19
N PHE A 157 -3.80 -0.63 -15.90
CA PHE A 157 -5.19 -0.20 -15.99
C PHE A 157 -6.00 -0.83 -14.87
N ALA A 158 -6.76 0.01 -14.15
CA ALA A 158 -7.70 -0.45 -13.14
C ALA A 158 -8.79 -1.31 -13.79
N PRO A 159 -9.38 -2.26 -13.05
CA PRO A 159 -10.54 -3.02 -13.53
C PRO A 159 -11.68 -2.09 -13.88
N HIS A 160 -12.38 -2.36 -14.98
CA HIS A 160 -13.63 -1.68 -15.28
C HIS A 160 -14.68 -1.98 -14.23
N ASP A 161 -15.53 -1.00 -14.00
CA ASP A 161 -16.60 -1.10 -13.04
C ASP A 161 -17.68 -2.09 -13.53
N ALA A 162 -17.98 -3.10 -12.74
CA ALA A 162 -19.08 -3.99 -13.06
C ALA A 162 -20.42 -3.35 -12.65
N PRO A 163 -21.50 -3.52 -13.43
CA PRO A 163 -22.83 -3.12 -13.01
C PRO A 163 -23.19 -3.83 -11.71
N VAL A 164 -23.27 -3.09 -10.61
CA VAL A 164 -23.61 -3.67 -9.31
C VAL A 164 -25.06 -3.34 -9.01
N ASN A 165 -25.91 -4.35 -9.04
CA ASN A 165 -27.27 -4.25 -8.54
C ASN A 165 -27.23 -4.35 -7.02
N THR A 166 -27.16 -3.22 -6.34
CA THR A 166 -27.15 -3.17 -4.88
C THR A 166 -28.48 -2.70 -4.37
N ASP A 167 -29.16 -3.56 -3.61
CA ASP A 167 -30.27 -3.12 -2.76
C ASP A 167 -29.73 -2.11 -1.75
N MET A 168 -30.10 -0.85 -1.92
CA MET A 168 -29.69 0.21 -1.01
C MET A 168 -30.44 0.09 0.31
N PRO A 169 -29.78 0.34 1.45
CA PRO A 169 -30.47 0.35 2.73
C PRO A 169 -31.49 1.48 2.77
N THR A 170 -32.68 1.20 3.32
CA THR A 170 -33.71 2.21 3.54
C THR A 170 -33.21 3.34 4.47
N LEU A 171 -33.88 4.51 4.43
CA LEU A 171 -33.56 5.61 5.34
C LEU A 171 -33.61 5.20 6.82
N GLU A 172 -34.56 4.35 7.20
CA GLU A 172 -34.66 3.82 8.56
C GLU A 172 -33.46 2.93 8.91
N GLN A 173 -33.06 2.06 8.00
CA GLN A 173 -31.88 1.21 8.17
C GLN A 173 -30.60 2.04 8.29
N LYS A 174 -30.46 3.09 7.48
CA LYS A 174 -29.34 4.05 7.57
C LYS A 174 -29.32 4.77 8.91
N ALA A 175 -30.45 5.33 9.35
CA ALA A 175 -30.56 6.03 10.63
C ALA A 175 -30.19 5.11 11.80
N LYS A 176 -30.65 3.86 11.77
CA LYS A 176 -30.31 2.84 12.76
C LYS A 176 -28.83 2.45 12.72
N GLY A 177 -28.26 2.33 11.52
CA GLY A 177 -26.83 2.08 11.29
C GLY A 177 -25.96 3.22 11.83
N ASN A 178 -26.27 4.46 11.48
CA ASN A 178 -25.56 5.65 11.94
C ASN A 178 -25.62 5.81 13.48
N LYS A 179 -26.77 5.56 14.09
CA LYS A 179 -26.91 5.58 15.56
C LYS A 179 -26.00 4.53 16.23
N ARG A 180 -25.93 3.32 15.67
CA ARG A 180 -25.05 2.26 16.17
C ARG A 180 -23.58 2.62 15.99
N LEU A 181 -23.21 3.15 14.82
CA LEU A 181 -21.84 3.57 14.52
C LEU A 181 -21.38 4.69 15.47
N THR A 182 -22.22 5.71 15.68
CA THR A 182 -21.93 6.80 16.62
C THR A 182 -21.72 6.27 18.04
N ALA A 183 -22.58 5.37 18.51
CA ALA A 183 -22.44 4.76 19.84
C ALA A 183 -21.17 3.88 19.94
N ALA A 184 -20.85 3.11 18.90
CA ALA A 184 -19.65 2.29 18.86
C ALA A 184 -18.38 3.14 18.86
N ASN A 185 -18.36 4.24 18.09
CA ASN A 185 -17.22 5.17 18.04
C ASN A 185 -17.03 5.86 19.39
N ALA A 186 -18.10 6.35 20.03
CA ALA A 186 -18.03 6.96 21.35
C ALA A 186 -17.49 5.97 22.41
N HIS A 187 -17.95 4.72 22.39
CA HIS A 187 -17.45 3.67 23.27
C HIS A 187 -15.98 3.35 23.00
N ARG A 188 -15.58 3.27 21.73
CA ARG A 188 -14.18 3.06 21.33
C ARG A 188 -13.29 4.20 21.80
N GLU A 189 -13.69 5.44 21.57
CA GLU A 189 -12.95 6.62 22.01
C GLU A 189 -12.80 6.66 23.53
N GLN A 190 -13.86 6.36 24.28
CA GLN A 190 -13.82 6.29 25.73
C GLN A 190 -12.85 5.20 26.20
N LYS A 191 -12.89 4.02 25.53
CA LYS A 191 -12.01 2.90 25.85
C LYS A 191 -10.54 3.23 25.56
N VAL A 192 -10.26 3.92 24.44
CA VAL A 192 -8.91 4.36 24.07
C VAL A 192 -8.41 5.45 25.04
N ARG A 193 -9.24 6.44 25.39
CA ARG A 193 -8.84 7.52 26.32
C ARG A 193 -8.54 7.02 27.72
N ASN A 194 -9.27 6.01 28.19
CA ASN A 194 -9.13 5.49 29.55
C ASN A 194 -8.19 4.29 29.63
N TRP A 195 -7.63 3.88 28.51
CA TRP A 195 -6.75 2.72 28.50
C TRP A 195 -5.30 3.15 28.75
N SER A 196 -4.73 2.70 29.85
CA SER A 196 -3.31 2.74 30.11
C SER A 196 -2.81 1.32 30.38
N ASN A 197 -1.61 1.00 29.97
CA ASN A 197 -1.04 -0.30 30.30
C ASN A 197 -0.55 -0.31 31.76
N PRO A 198 -1.23 -1.02 32.69
CA PRO A 198 -0.84 -1.04 34.09
C PRO A 198 0.55 -1.68 34.30
N GLU A 199 1.04 -2.43 33.35
CA GLU A 199 2.36 -3.02 33.41
C GLU A 199 3.50 -1.99 33.26
N CYS A 200 3.28 -0.92 32.49
CA CYS A 200 4.22 0.20 32.41
C CYS A 200 4.29 0.96 33.74
N GLU A 201 3.14 1.21 34.38
CA GLU A 201 3.08 1.85 35.70
C GLU A 201 3.76 0.96 36.76
N ARG A 202 3.46 -0.32 36.78
CA ARG A 202 4.10 -1.30 37.66
C ARG A 202 5.62 -1.32 37.47
N PHE A 203 6.10 -1.23 36.24
CA PHE A 203 7.52 -1.15 35.94
C PHE A 203 8.17 0.13 36.47
N LEU A 204 7.51 1.28 36.34
CA LEU A 204 8.01 2.57 36.85
C LEU A 204 8.03 2.63 38.38
N GLU A 205 6.98 2.12 39.03
CA GLU A 205 6.75 2.23 40.48
C GLU A 205 7.51 1.17 41.31
N LYS A 206 8.23 0.25 40.68
CA LYS A 206 8.97 -0.80 41.40
C LYS A 206 9.95 -0.21 42.39
N LYS A 207 9.75 -0.58 43.67
CA LYS A 207 10.57 -0.08 44.79
C LYS A 207 12.02 -0.49 44.65
N VAL A 208 12.91 0.45 44.98
CA VAL A 208 14.37 0.29 44.99
C VAL A 208 14.79 -0.05 46.39
N ASN A 209 15.42 -1.21 46.57
CA ASN A 209 15.87 -1.68 47.87
C ASN A 209 17.40 -1.66 48.04
N ARG A 210 18.16 -1.47 46.96
CA ARG A 210 19.63 -1.49 46.94
C ARG A 210 20.21 -0.39 46.07
N ILE A 211 21.46 0.01 46.30
CA ILE A 211 22.15 1.07 45.53
C ILE A 211 22.25 0.70 44.04
N GLU A 212 22.54 -0.56 43.73
CA GLU A 212 22.60 -1.06 42.34
C GLU A 212 21.23 -0.94 41.62
N GLU A 213 20.13 -1.12 42.36
CA GLU A 213 18.77 -0.94 41.86
C GLU A 213 18.44 0.55 41.62
N ALA A 214 19.11 1.49 42.33
CA ALA A 214 18.91 2.92 42.12
C ALA A 214 19.43 3.38 40.77
N ILE A 215 20.55 2.82 40.29
CA ILE A 215 21.06 3.08 38.95
C ILE A 215 20.06 2.55 37.91
N ALA A 216 19.57 1.32 38.09
CA ALA A 216 18.58 0.74 37.20
C ALA A 216 17.29 1.58 37.17
N ALA A 217 16.82 2.05 38.33
CA ALA A 217 15.62 2.89 38.44
C ALA A 217 15.73 4.19 37.63
N SER A 218 16.91 4.81 37.57
CA SER A 218 17.14 6.03 36.81
C SER A 218 17.00 5.88 35.26
N TYR A 219 17.00 4.64 34.75
CA TYR A 219 16.85 4.32 33.33
C TYR A 219 15.46 3.79 32.95
N ARG A 220 14.52 3.67 33.90
CA ARG A 220 13.17 3.12 33.60
C ARG A 220 12.40 3.97 32.60
N GLU A 221 12.38 5.28 32.82
CA GLU A 221 11.74 6.22 31.89
C GLU A 221 12.44 6.22 30.53
N ASP A 222 13.79 6.18 30.53
CA ASP A 222 14.56 6.12 29.29
C ASP A 222 14.25 4.85 28.49
N LEU A 223 14.07 3.71 29.16
CA LEU A 223 13.67 2.47 28.49
C LEU A 223 12.28 2.59 27.85
N LEU A 224 11.28 3.11 28.58
CA LEU A 224 9.94 3.30 28.02
C LEU A 224 9.93 4.31 26.85
N ARG A 225 10.78 5.33 26.90
CA ARG A 225 10.86 6.34 25.84
C ARG A 225 11.36 5.77 24.50
N VAL A 226 12.26 4.79 24.51
CA VAL A 226 12.79 4.18 23.28
C VAL A 226 11.94 3.04 22.75
N LEU A 227 10.90 2.64 23.46
CA LEU A 227 9.93 1.66 22.98
C LEU A 227 8.92 2.30 22.02
N THR A 228 8.42 1.51 21.08
CA THR A 228 7.33 1.91 20.20
C THR A 228 6.04 2.11 21.00
N GLU A 229 5.06 2.82 20.43
CA GLU A 229 3.73 2.94 21.02
C GLU A 229 3.07 1.58 21.25
N LYS A 230 3.23 0.67 20.28
CA LYS A 230 2.73 -0.70 20.40
C LYS A 230 3.37 -1.44 21.57
N ASP A 231 4.68 -1.34 21.75
CA ASP A 231 5.36 -1.98 22.86
C ASP A 231 4.89 -1.46 24.22
N ARG A 232 4.70 -0.14 24.34
CA ARG A 232 4.14 0.46 25.56
C ARG A 232 2.71 0.02 25.82
N THR A 233 1.97 -0.31 24.76
CA THR A 233 0.60 -0.78 24.83
C THR A 233 0.48 -2.21 25.38
N ASP A 234 1.36 -3.12 24.95
CA ASP A 234 1.20 -4.55 25.25
C ASP A 234 2.41 -5.21 25.96
N CYS A 235 3.40 -4.42 26.39
CA CYS A 235 4.52 -4.97 27.16
C CYS A 235 4.12 -5.47 28.56
N ILE A 236 4.93 -6.38 29.07
CA ILE A 236 4.80 -6.95 30.42
C ILE A 236 5.97 -6.43 31.26
N SER A 237 5.70 -5.95 32.48
CA SER A 237 6.68 -5.42 33.42
C SER A 237 7.90 -6.33 33.57
N ASP A 238 7.69 -7.63 33.73
CA ASP A 238 8.74 -8.62 33.87
C ASP A 238 9.69 -8.73 32.67
N VAL A 239 9.20 -8.43 31.45
CA VAL A 239 10.03 -8.39 30.24
C VAL A 239 10.95 -7.18 30.30
N LEU A 240 10.40 -6.02 30.64
CA LEU A 240 11.18 -4.78 30.79
C LEU A 240 12.22 -4.88 31.88
N GLU A 241 11.91 -5.53 33.02
CA GLU A 241 12.83 -5.75 34.11
C GLU A 241 14.03 -6.59 33.68
N GLU A 242 13.82 -7.69 32.96
CA GLU A 242 14.94 -8.51 32.47
C GLU A 242 15.85 -7.70 31.54
N HIS A 243 15.27 -6.90 30.63
CA HIS A 243 16.07 -6.10 29.73
C HIS A 243 16.85 -5.02 30.43
N LEU A 244 16.24 -4.36 31.41
CA LEU A 244 16.89 -3.34 32.22
C LEU A 244 18.02 -3.95 33.08
N GLU A 245 17.72 -4.96 33.90
CA GLU A 245 18.66 -5.63 34.79
C GLU A 245 19.93 -6.10 34.06
N LEU A 246 19.74 -6.71 32.89
CA LEU A 246 20.86 -7.32 32.17
C LEU A 246 21.62 -6.35 31.25
N ALA A 247 21.07 -5.15 30.97
CA ALA A 247 21.76 -4.09 30.24
C ALA A 247 22.55 -3.13 31.16
N ILE A 248 22.04 -2.83 32.35
CA ILE A 248 22.63 -1.86 33.29
C ILE A 248 24.12 -2.05 33.53
N PRO A 249 24.68 -3.26 33.62
CA PRO A 249 26.12 -3.43 33.82
C PRO A 249 27.00 -2.72 32.77
N TYR A 250 26.44 -2.33 31.65
CA TYR A 250 27.16 -1.67 30.55
C TYR A 250 26.92 -0.16 30.45
N HIS A 251 26.09 0.45 31.33
CA HIS A 251 25.66 1.85 31.24
C HIS A 251 26.82 2.85 31.25
N GLY A 252 27.92 2.57 31.92
CA GLY A 252 29.11 3.44 31.99
C GLY A 252 30.13 3.26 30.86
N MET A 253 29.90 2.32 29.94
CA MET A 253 30.86 2.00 28.88
C MET A 253 30.78 2.91 27.67
N MET A 254 29.74 3.71 27.56
CA MET A 254 29.47 4.60 26.42
C MET A 254 28.61 5.79 26.83
N LYS A 255 28.39 6.75 25.89
CA LYS A 255 27.49 7.89 26.13
C LYS A 255 26.07 7.40 26.44
N LYS A 256 25.36 8.11 27.33
CA LYS A 256 24.00 7.74 27.78
C LYS A 256 23.05 7.47 26.59
N ASP A 257 22.98 8.38 25.62
CA ASP A 257 22.08 8.24 24.48
C ASP A 257 22.42 7.01 23.62
N THR A 258 23.69 6.71 23.42
CA THR A 258 24.14 5.51 22.72
C THR A 258 23.74 4.25 23.49
N PHE A 259 23.94 4.26 24.81
CA PHE A 259 23.55 3.13 25.67
C PHE A 259 22.04 2.90 25.61
N VAL A 260 21.24 3.96 25.78
CA VAL A 260 19.77 3.87 25.80
C VAL A 260 19.23 3.36 24.46
N SER A 261 19.69 3.93 23.35
CA SER A 261 19.16 3.61 22.02
C SER A 261 19.63 2.27 21.46
N TYR A 262 20.88 1.86 21.77
CA TYR A 262 21.54 0.76 21.05
C TYR A 262 22.04 -0.39 21.94
N VAL A 263 21.85 -0.30 23.25
CA VAL A 263 22.17 -1.38 24.22
C VAL A 263 20.97 -1.68 25.11
N LEU A 264 20.38 -0.65 25.74
CA LEU A 264 19.25 -0.81 26.65
C LEU A 264 17.98 -1.19 25.88
N ASN A 265 17.71 -0.51 24.77
CA ASN A 265 16.54 -0.78 23.92
C ASN A 265 16.47 -2.26 23.52
N PRO A 266 15.44 -3.01 23.94
CA PRO A 266 15.28 -4.41 23.56
C PRO A 266 14.73 -4.63 22.16
N ARG A 267 14.02 -3.64 21.60
CA ARG A 267 13.41 -3.68 20.29
C ARG A 267 14.47 -3.50 19.20
N VAL A 268 14.48 -4.38 18.23
CA VAL A 268 15.39 -4.31 17.07
C VAL A 268 14.67 -3.89 15.80
N ASP A 269 13.57 -4.57 15.48
CA ASP A 269 12.71 -4.32 14.29
C ASP A 269 11.22 -4.55 14.69
N ASP A 270 10.49 -5.36 13.96
CA ASP A 270 9.05 -5.61 14.16
C ASP A 270 8.76 -6.95 14.90
N GLU A 271 9.77 -7.56 15.49
CA GLU A 271 9.58 -8.79 16.28
C GLU A 271 8.74 -8.55 17.54
N VAL A 272 8.09 -9.59 18.05
CA VAL A 272 7.39 -9.53 19.35
C VAL A 272 8.38 -9.33 20.48
N LEU A 273 8.17 -8.33 21.34
CA LEU A 273 9.03 -8.05 22.48
C LEU A 273 8.88 -9.15 23.54
N GLN A 274 9.96 -9.88 23.81
CA GLN A 274 10.03 -11.00 24.75
C GLN A 274 11.32 -10.97 25.56
N LYS A 275 11.35 -11.74 26.66
CA LYS A 275 12.58 -12.03 27.40
C LYS A 275 13.55 -12.82 26.52
N TYR A 276 14.77 -12.34 26.32
CA TYR A 276 15.79 -13.04 25.56
C TYR A 276 17.21 -12.88 26.10
N ARG A 277 17.48 -11.83 26.88
CA ARG A 277 18.86 -11.53 27.31
C ARG A 277 19.44 -12.60 28.23
N ARG A 278 18.63 -13.12 29.14
CA ARG A 278 19.06 -14.18 30.08
C ARG A 278 19.36 -15.48 29.34
N GLU A 279 18.56 -15.80 28.34
CA GLU A 279 18.73 -16.97 27.50
C GLU A 279 20.01 -16.87 26.65
N ILE A 280 20.22 -15.73 26.00
CA ILE A 280 21.47 -15.44 25.28
C ILE A 280 22.70 -15.54 26.19
N LYS A 281 22.65 -14.93 27.38
CA LYS A 281 23.78 -14.97 28.31
C LYS A 281 24.15 -16.40 28.77
N LYS A 282 23.18 -17.31 28.83
CA LYS A 282 23.42 -18.73 29.18
C LYS A 282 24.12 -19.52 28.07
N HIS A 283 23.97 -19.08 26.83
CA HIS A 283 24.49 -19.77 25.64
C HIS A 283 26.02 -19.65 25.49
N PHE A 284 26.61 -18.63 26.08
CA PHE A 284 28.04 -18.32 25.95
C PHE A 284 28.79 -18.41 27.28
N SER A 285 29.96 -19.00 27.26
CA SER A 285 30.91 -18.96 28.35
C SER A 285 31.43 -17.53 28.60
N ARG A 286 32.16 -17.35 29.72
CA ARG A 286 32.74 -16.03 30.00
C ARG A 286 33.79 -15.59 28.98
N THR A 287 34.58 -16.53 28.48
CA THR A 287 35.60 -16.27 27.44
C THR A 287 34.96 -15.89 26.12
N GLU A 288 33.98 -16.66 25.67
CA GLU A 288 33.25 -16.36 24.42
C GLU A 288 32.58 -14.99 24.47
N LYS A 289 31.97 -14.63 25.59
CA LYS A 289 31.35 -13.30 25.76
C LYS A 289 32.39 -12.17 25.60
N GLN A 290 33.60 -12.38 26.05
CA GLN A 290 34.67 -11.39 25.87
C GLN A 290 35.13 -11.34 24.42
N GLU A 291 35.39 -12.47 23.78
CA GLU A 291 35.80 -12.54 22.39
C GLU A 291 34.76 -11.92 21.43
N LEU A 292 33.46 -12.16 21.69
CA LEU A 292 32.38 -11.59 20.91
C LEU A 292 32.18 -10.07 21.16
N ARG A 293 32.57 -9.55 22.29
CA ARG A 293 32.64 -8.11 22.54
C ARG A 293 33.80 -7.44 21.82
N ASP A 294 34.95 -8.12 21.81
CA ASP A 294 36.15 -7.61 21.15
C ASP A 294 36.02 -7.62 19.63
N ASP A 295 35.35 -8.64 19.07
CA ASP A 295 35.03 -8.75 17.67
C ASP A 295 33.57 -9.17 17.46
N PRO A 296 32.62 -8.22 17.43
CA PRO A 296 31.21 -8.51 17.26
C PRO A 296 30.82 -9.14 15.91
N SER A 297 31.65 -9.01 14.88
CA SER A 297 31.38 -9.62 13.56
C SER A 297 31.31 -11.16 13.64
N ARG A 298 32.02 -11.77 14.60
CA ARG A 298 32.00 -13.21 14.85
C ARG A 298 30.62 -13.75 15.28
N ILE A 299 29.78 -12.89 15.85
CA ILE A 299 28.38 -13.28 16.20
C ILE A 299 27.64 -13.78 14.96
N TRP A 300 27.81 -13.11 13.83
CA TRP A 300 27.15 -13.52 12.59
C TRP A 300 27.56 -14.92 12.13
N ASN A 301 28.84 -15.22 12.19
CA ASN A 301 29.35 -16.54 11.81
C ASN A 301 28.79 -17.67 12.69
N LEU A 302 28.54 -17.38 13.98
CA LEU A 302 27.91 -18.34 14.90
C LEU A 302 26.43 -18.54 14.55
N ILE A 303 25.72 -17.44 14.24
CA ILE A 303 24.31 -17.50 13.84
C ILE A 303 24.14 -18.29 12.54
N GLU A 304 24.95 -18.01 11.52
CA GLU A 304 24.88 -18.73 10.25
C GLU A 304 25.08 -20.24 10.38
N LYS A 305 25.93 -20.66 11.31
CA LYS A 305 26.16 -22.09 11.60
C LYS A 305 25.05 -22.74 12.41
N ALA A 306 24.44 -21.98 13.34
CA ALA A 306 23.51 -22.53 14.33
C ALA A 306 22.03 -22.43 13.90
N ILE A 307 21.69 -21.40 13.14
CA ILE A 307 20.30 -21.08 12.79
C ILE A 307 20.06 -21.38 11.31
N VAL A 308 19.15 -22.31 11.05
CA VAL A 308 18.81 -22.74 9.69
C VAL A 308 17.52 -22.07 9.26
N SER A 309 17.47 -21.58 8.02
CA SER A 309 16.21 -21.11 7.44
C SER A 309 15.37 -22.32 7.01
N ARG A 310 14.14 -22.37 7.49
CA ARG A 310 13.18 -23.45 7.21
C ARG A 310 11.82 -22.83 6.89
N PRO A 311 11.59 -22.42 5.63
CA PRO A 311 10.36 -21.75 5.23
C PRO A 311 9.09 -22.55 5.56
N GLU A 312 9.18 -23.87 5.55
CA GLU A 312 8.07 -24.76 5.90
C GLU A 312 7.67 -24.74 7.39
N LYS A 313 8.55 -24.19 8.26
CA LYS A 313 8.33 -24.08 9.71
C LYS A 313 8.16 -22.65 10.19
N GLU A 314 8.56 -21.68 9.40
CA GLU A 314 8.37 -20.26 9.66
C GLU A 314 7.13 -19.76 8.94
N ARG A 315 6.41 -18.82 9.55
CA ARG A 315 5.38 -18.06 8.87
C ARG A 315 6.01 -16.85 8.20
N SER A 316 5.74 -16.63 6.94
CA SER A 316 6.28 -15.49 6.17
C SER A 316 5.93 -14.12 6.80
N SER A 317 4.79 -14.04 7.50
CA SER A 317 4.30 -12.81 8.13
C SER A 317 4.70 -12.66 9.61
N VAL A 318 5.44 -13.60 10.20
CA VAL A 318 5.81 -13.57 11.61
C VAL A 318 7.32 -13.73 11.76
N ILE A 319 7.93 -12.69 12.29
CA ILE A 319 9.39 -12.71 12.59
C ILE A 319 9.64 -13.63 13.78
N THR A 320 10.54 -14.59 13.61
CA THR A 320 10.98 -15.44 14.72
C THR A 320 11.77 -14.60 15.73
N THR A 321 11.32 -14.57 16.99
CA THR A 321 11.95 -13.77 18.03
C THR A 321 13.37 -14.28 18.36
N PRO A 322 14.26 -13.46 18.95
CA PRO A 322 15.60 -13.90 19.34
C PRO A 322 15.61 -15.16 20.21
N ALA A 323 14.73 -15.25 21.21
CA ALA A 323 14.57 -16.44 22.01
C ALA A 323 14.02 -17.63 21.20
N GLY A 324 13.10 -17.36 20.28
CA GLY A 324 12.58 -18.36 19.35
C GLY A 324 13.66 -18.97 18.46
N CYS A 325 14.51 -18.14 17.85
CA CYS A 325 15.62 -18.59 17.02
C CYS A 325 16.57 -19.53 17.80
N ILE A 326 16.91 -19.16 19.03
CA ILE A 326 17.80 -19.96 19.88
C ILE A 326 17.17 -21.32 20.22
N ARG A 327 15.89 -21.35 20.59
CA ARG A 327 15.20 -22.58 21.01
C ARG A 327 14.93 -23.53 19.87
N THR A 328 14.61 -23.02 18.70
CA THR A 328 14.21 -23.84 17.54
C THR A 328 15.35 -24.06 16.55
N CYS A 329 16.47 -23.36 16.69
CA CYS A 329 17.56 -23.31 15.72
C CYS A 329 17.06 -22.96 14.30
N THR A 330 15.99 -22.15 14.23
CA THR A 330 15.34 -21.78 12.97
C THR A 330 15.09 -20.27 12.93
N GLY A 331 15.33 -19.65 11.80
CA GLY A 331 15.07 -18.23 11.61
C GLY A 331 15.29 -17.81 10.16
N SER A 332 14.40 -16.96 9.66
CA SER A 332 14.58 -16.29 8.37
C SER A 332 15.83 -15.41 8.37
N PHE A 333 16.25 -14.94 7.22
CA PHE A 333 17.40 -14.04 7.13
C PHE A 333 17.21 -12.77 7.98
N LEU A 334 15.99 -12.21 8.02
CA LEU A 334 15.67 -11.07 8.88
C LEU A 334 15.73 -11.45 10.36
N SER A 335 15.14 -12.60 10.74
CA SER A 335 15.18 -13.10 12.13
C SER A 335 16.63 -13.33 12.63
N LYS A 336 17.51 -13.81 11.75
CA LYS A 336 18.96 -13.95 12.04
C LYS A 336 19.63 -12.59 12.27
N LYS A 337 19.30 -11.57 11.46
CA LYS A 337 19.81 -10.20 11.65
C LYS A 337 19.35 -9.59 12.97
N ILE A 338 18.08 -9.79 13.32
CA ILE A 338 17.53 -9.36 14.62
C ILE A 338 18.24 -10.07 15.77
N LEU A 339 18.48 -11.38 15.65
CA LEU A 339 19.23 -12.16 16.63
C LEU A 339 20.65 -11.64 16.79
N PHE A 340 21.33 -11.26 15.71
CA PHE A 340 22.67 -10.63 15.79
C PHE A 340 22.65 -9.39 16.69
N VAL A 341 21.71 -8.46 16.44
CA VAL A 341 21.60 -7.23 17.23
C VAL A 341 21.24 -7.53 18.68
N ALA A 342 20.34 -8.49 18.92
CA ALA A 342 19.93 -8.91 20.26
C ALA A 342 21.12 -9.50 21.05
N ILE A 343 21.95 -10.33 20.41
CA ILE A 343 23.17 -10.88 21.04
C ILE A 343 24.15 -9.74 21.33
N ALA A 344 24.48 -8.91 20.36
CA ALA A 344 25.41 -7.79 20.53
C ALA A 344 25.00 -6.87 21.69
N ARG A 345 23.74 -6.42 21.72
CA ARG A 345 23.18 -5.57 22.80
C ARG A 345 23.22 -6.29 24.16
N THR A 346 22.95 -7.60 24.18
CA THR A 346 23.01 -8.40 25.42
C THR A 346 24.41 -8.50 25.98
N LEU A 347 25.44 -8.47 25.14
CA LEU A 347 26.84 -8.46 25.51
C LEU A 347 27.39 -7.04 25.77
N GLY A 348 26.56 -5.99 25.66
CA GLY A 348 26.96 -4.61 25.92
C GLY A 348 27.58 -3.90 24.73
N VAL A 349 27.45 -4.46 23.53
CA VAL A 349 27.88 -3.83 22.29
C VAL A 349 26.70 -3.03 21.69
N ALA A 350 26.92 -1.75 21.43
CA ALA A 350 25.91 -0.93 20.73
C ALA A 350 25.77 -1.43 19.29
N ALA A 351 24.57 -1.90 18.94
CA ALA A 351 24.27 -2.49 17.65
C ALA A 351 22.87 -2.12 17.17
N ARG A 352 22.67 -2.13 15.84
CA ARG A 352 21.39 -1.83 15.21
C ARG A 352 21.27 -2.55 13.88
N LEU A 353 20.06 -2.60 13.35
CA LEU A 353 19.85 -2.67 11.91
C LEU A 353 19.92 -1.24 11.36
N ASN A 354 20.63 -1.05 10.28
CA ASN A 354 20.68 0.23 9.58
C ASN A 354 19.25 0.62 9.14
N PRO A 355 18.77 1.82 9.46
CA PRO A 355 17.40 2.23 9.14
C PRO A 355 17.10 2.28 7.62
N HIS A 356 18.13 2.39 6.78
CA HIS A 356 17.96 2.51 5.33
C HIS A 356 17.89 1.16 4.61
N ASP A 357 18.78 0.22 4.95
CA ASP A 357 18.90 -1.04 4.22
C ASP A 357 18.82 -2.29 5.10
N ARG A 358 18.51 -2.12 6.39
CA ARG A 358 18.47 -3.19 7.40
C ARG A 358 19.74 -4.06 7.46
N SER A 359 20.89 -3.51 7.05
CA SER A 359 22.17 -4.17 7.29
C SER A 359 22.52 -4.15 8.78
N MET A 360 23.16 -5.21 9.26
CA MET A 360 23.61 -5.30 10.64
C MET A 360 24.81 -4.40 10.85
N GLU A 361 24.75 -3.57 11.88
CA GLU A 361 25.82 -2.65 12.26
C GLU A 361 26.11 -2.74 13.75
N TYR A 362 27.38 -2.58 14.11
CA TYR A 362 27.80 -2.39 15.49
C TYR A 362 28.73 -1.20 15.63
N MET A 363 28.80 -0.62 16.83
CA MET A 363 29.61 0.55 17.07
C MET A 363 31.08 0.17 17.32
N LYS A 364 31.98 0.76 16.54
CA LYS A 364 33.43 0.67 16.66
C LYS A 364 34.03 2.07 16.60
N ASN A 365 34.79 2.45 17.60
CA ASN A 365 35.44 3.79 17.69
C ASN A 365 34.43 4.96 17.49
N GLY A 366 33.23 4.84 18.05
CA GLY A 366 32.23 5.90 18.02
C GLY A 366 31.43 6.00 16.69
N ARG A 367 31.62 5.08 15.75
CA ARG A 367 30.89 5.00 14.47
C ARG A 367 30.28 3.61 14.28
N PHE A 368 29.12 3.54 13.64
CA PHE A 368 28.55 2.28 13.21
C PHE A 368 29.30 1.75 12.00
N VAL A 369 29.69 0.47 12.09
CA VAL A 369 30.36 -0.26 11.00
C VAL A 369 29.54 -1.49 10.64
N PRO A 370 29.44 -1.85 9.34
CA PRO A 370 28.70 -3.02 8.93
C PRO A 370 29.38 -4.31 9.38
N VAL A 371 28.58 -5.33 9.67
CA VAL A 371 29.04 -6.67 10.09
C VAL A 371 29.53 -7.47 8.89
N LEU A 372 28.76 -7.45 7.83
CA LEU A 372 29.16 -8.03 6.57
C LEU A 372 29.92 -6.94 5.81
N THR A 373 31.11 -7.27 5.36
CA THR A 373 31.79 -6.44 4.39
C THR A 373 30.85 -6.43 3.17
N ARG A 374 30.15 -5.32 2.98
CA ARG A 374 29.43 -5.10 1.73
C ARG A 374 30.44 -5.28 0.60
N THR A 375 30.03 -5.94 -0.46
CA THR A 375 30.56 -5.60 -1.77
C THR A 375 30.62 -4.09 -1.78
N GLU A 376 31.81 -3.51 -1.86
CA GLU A 376 31.96 -2.06 -1.70
C GLU A 376 30.96 -1.41 -2.63
N LYS A 377 30.12 -0.49 -2.11
CA LYS A 377 29.29 0.37 -2.96
C LYS A 377 30.25 1.27 -3.73
N ASN A 378 30.81 0.74 -4.78
CA ASN A 378 31.82 1.39 -5.60
C ASN A 378 31.22 2.00 -6.87
N CYS A 379 29.91 1.89 -7.04
CA CYS A 379 29.18 2.50 -8.15
C CYS A 379 28.41 3.72 -7.66
N THR A 380 28.18 4.68 -8.54
CA THR A 380 27.38 5.86 -8.24
C THR A 380 26.29 6.03 -9.29
N LEU A 381 25.04 6.08 -8.85
CA LEU A 381 23.92 6.48 -9.68
C LEU A 381 23.57 7.94 -9.39
N ILE A 382 23.57 8.77 -10.42
CA ILE A 382 23.13 10.17 -10.36
C ILE A 382 21.75 10.23 -10.99
N LEU A 383 20.72 10.48 -10.17
CA LEU A 383 19.37 10.70 -10.65
C LEU A 383 19.12 12.20 -10.81
N LYS A 384 18.61 12.59 -11.96
CA LYS A 384 18.17 13.96 -12.26
C LYS A 384 16.66 14.03 -12.25
N ALA A 385 16.10 15.00 -11.59
CA ALA A 385 14.67 15.24 -11.46
C ALA A 385 14.27 16.52 -12.21
N GLY A 386 13.16 16.49 -12.94
CA GLY A 386 12.60 17.69 -13.56
C GLY A 386 11.96 18.62 -12.52
N GLU A 387 11.92 19.93 -12.80
CA GLU A 387 11.42 20.99 -11.89
C GLU A 387 9.92 20.89 -11.58
N THR A 388 9.14 20.28 -12.46
CA THR A 388 7.67 20.30 -12.38
C THR A 388 7.09 19.22 -11.47
N VAL A 389 7.88 18.22 -11.04
CA VAL A 389 7.42 17.05 -10.28
C VAL A 389 8.04 17.04 -8.89
N GLN A 390 7.22 16.95 -7.86
CA GLN A 390 7.70 16.66 -6.51
C GLN A 390 7.96 15.14 -6.38
N TRP A 391 9.19 14.74 -6.56
CA TRP A 391 9.60 13.35 -6.46
C TRP A 391 9.61 12.86 -5.01
N LYS A 392 8.89 11.77 -4.74
CA LYS A 392 8.84 11.12 -3.42
C LYS A 392 9.02 9.63 -3.59
N TYR A 393 10.04 9.11 -2.90
CA TYR A 393 10.37 7.70 -2.92
C TYR A 393 9.18 6.82 -2.50
N PHE A 394 8.98 5.70 -3.17
CA PHE A 394 7.82 4.81 -3.14
C PHE A 394 6.49 5.43 -3.58
N GLN A 395 6.31 6.74 -3.55
CA GLN A 395 5.05 7.36 -3.93
C GLN A 395 4.92 7.51 -5.45
N ASN A 396 5.92 8.06 -6.12
CA ASN A 396 5.93 8.25 -7.56
C ASN A 396 7.23 7.81 -8.26
N TRP A 397 8.20 7.30 -7.52
CA TRP A 397 9.37 6.63 -8.05
C TRP A 397 9.95 5.62 -7.06
N SER A 398 10.61 4.60 -7.59
CA SER A 398 11.40 3.65 -6.82
C SER A 398 12.57 3.11 -7.62
N ILE A 399 13.53 2.50 -6.94
CA ILE A 399 14.62 1.76 -7.55
C ILE A 399 14.72 0.38 -6.90
N ALA A 400 14.87 -0.66 -7.71
CA ALA A 400 14.97 -2.04 -7.27
C ALA A 400 16.20 -2.71 -7.88
N LYS A 401 16.84 -3.61 -7.14
CA LYS A 401 17.96 -4.44 -7.59
C LYS A 401 17.45 -5.84 -7.92
N LEU A 402 17.92 -6.40 -9.02
CA LEU A 402 17.63 -7.78 -9.37
C LEU A 402 18.54 -8.73 -8.57
N GLU A 403 17.93 -9.48 -7.66
CA GLU A 403 18.61 -10.46 -6.82
C GLU A 403 17.76 -11.72 -6.69
N ASN A 404 18.38 -12.88 -6.86
CA ASN A 404 17.69 -14.17 -6.78
C ASN A 404 16.46 -14.27 -7.70
N GLY A 405 16.57 -13.74 -8.92
CA GLY A 405 15.50 -13.75 -9.90
C GLY A 405 14.31 -12.84 -9.58
N ARG A 406 14.46 -11.85 -8.70
CA ARG A 406 13.41 -10.90 -8.35
C ARG A 406 13.99 -9.49 -8.19
N TYR A 407 13.27 -8.49 -8.67
CA TYR A 407 13.55 -7.12 -8.33
C TYR A 407 13.08 -6.81 -6.90
N THR A 408 14.02 -6.39 -6.06
CA THR A 408 13.76 -5.99 -4.68
C THR A 408 14.06 -4.50 -4.53
N SER A 409 13.04 -3.74 -4.14
CA SER A 409 13.18 -2.29 -3.96
C SER A 409 14.21 -1.96 -2.87
N LEU A 410 15.07 -1.02 -3.16
CA LEU A 410 16.02 -0.49 -2.19
C LEU A 410 15.23 0.26 -1.11
N LYS A 411 15.61 0.09 0.14
CA LYS A 411 15.05 0.87 1.24
C LYS A 411 15.90 2.13 1.42
N LEU A 412 15.60 3.13 0.62
CA LEU A 412 16.17 4.46 0.79
C LEU A 412 15.46 5.15 1.95
N GLY A 413 16.22 5.84 2.80
CA GLY A 413 15.65 6.64 3.90
C GLY A 413 15.05 7.97 3.40
N ALA A 414 15.20 9.01 4.21
CA ALA A 414 14.79 10.37 3.84
C ALA A 414 15.79 11.00 2.83
N GLU A 415 16.12 10.26 1.79
CA GLU A 415 16.97 10.76 0.70
C GLU A 415 16.14 11.72 -0.15
N ASN A 416 16.58 12.97 -0.24
CA ASN A 416 15.92 14.02 -0.99
C ASN A 416 16.81 14.47 -2.15
N PHE A 417 16.17 14.94 -3.20
CA PHE A 417 16.86 15.63 -4.28
C PHE A 417 17.36 16.99 -3.77
N GLU A 418 18.67 17.22 -3.87
CA GLU A 418 19.29 18.52 -3.65
C GLU A 418 19.55 19.15 -5.02
N ASP A 419 19.01 20.34 -5.27
CA ASP A 419 19.09 21.02 -6.59
C ASP A 419 18.72 20.06 -7.74
N GLN A 420 17.67 19.24 -7.55
CA GLN A 420 17.15 18.26 -8.51
C GLN A 420 18.10 17.08 -8.81
N ILE A 421 19.13 16.90 -8.03
CA ILE A 421 20.07 15.80 -8.16
C ILE A 421 20.04 14.93 -6.92
N LEU A 422 20.01 13.62 -7.12
CA LEU A 422 20.17 12.64 -6.06
C LEU A 422 21.32 11.69 -6.43
N ASN A 423 22.33 11.66 -5.55
CA ASN A 423 23.47 10.77 -5.70
C ASN A 423 23.30 9.51 -4.84
N LEU A 424 23.15 8.36 -5.47
CA LEU A 424 22.97 7.07 -4.79
C LEU A 424 24.21 6.21 -4.95
N PRO A 425 24.92 5.87 -3.86
CA PRO A 425 25.96 4.86 -3.89
C PRO A 425 25.31 3.47 -4.03
N LEU A 426 25.66 2.74 -5.08
CA LEU A 426 25.13 1.41 -5.39
C LEU A 426 26.22 0.33 -5.40
N GLU A 427 25.80 -0.90 -5.26
CA GLU A 427 26.60 -2.09 -5.64
C GLU A 427 26.48 -2.29 -7.15
N SER A 428 27.44 -2.98 -7.76
CA SER A 428 27.30 -3.41 -9.16
C SER A 428 26.14 -4.39 -9.33
N GLY A 429 25.53 -4.41 -10.50
CA GLY A 429 24.45 -5.34 -10.85
C GLY A 429 23.34 -4.71 -11.67
N ASN A 430 22.25 -5.47 -11.84
CA ASN A 430 21.07 -5.09 -12.61
C ASN A 430 20.04 -4.39 -11.74
N TYR A 431 19.53 -3.28 -12.23
CA TYR A 431 18.57 -2.42 -11.54
C TYR A 431 17.38 -2.07 -12.43
N ARG A 432 16.25 -1.76 -11.79
CA ARG A 432 15.07 -1.18 -12.41
C ARG A 432 14.69 0.08 -11.65
N ILE A 433 14.51 1.20 -12.35
CA ILE A 433 13.81 2.37 -11.84
C ILE A 433 12.37 2.31 -12.35
N LEU A 434 11.43 2.55 -11.46
CA LEU A 434 10.01 2.64 -11.77
C LEU A 434 9.53 4.02 -11.40
N THR A 435 8.86 4.71 -12.32
CA THR A 435 8.12 5.94 -12.04
C THR A 435 6.64 5.70 -12.28
N SER A 436 5.79 6.31 -11.47
CA SER A 436 4.34 6.11 -11.60
C SER A 436 3.55 7.36 -11.32
N ASN A 437 2.48 7.55 -12.10
CA ASN A 437 1.48 8.57 -11.95
C ASN A 437 0.12 7.90 -11.74
N ARG A 438 -0.44 8.04 -10.52
CA ARG A 438 -1.75 7.46 -10.19
C ARG A 438 -2.85 8.43 -10.58
N LEU A 439 -3.76 7.97 -11.42
CA LEU A 439 -4.88 8.74 -11.90
C LEU A 439 -6.12 8.58 -10.99
N PRO A 440 -7.05 9.56 -10.99
CA PRO A 440 -8.26 9.51 -10.17
C PRO A 440 -9.14 8.27 -10.43
N ASN A 441 -9.19 7.79 -11.67
CA ASN A 441 -9.93 6.59 -12.07
C ASN A 441 -9.25 5.27 -11.66
N GLY A 442 -8.12 5.33 -10.95
CA GLY A 442 -7.38 4.17 -10.46
C GLY A 442 -6.35 3.61 -11.43
N ASN A 443 -6.27 4.11 -12.67
CA ASN A 443 -5.19 3.76 -13.58
C ASN A 443 -3.85 4.27 -13.03
N MET A 444 -2.79 3.53 -13.34
CA MET A 444 -1.41 3.89 -13.00
C MET A 444 -0.61 3.99 -14.29
N PHE A 445 -0.25 5.19 -14.68
CA PHE A 445 0.69 5.38 -15.77
C PHE A 445 2.10 5.26 -15.24
N ALA A 446 2.84 4.29 -15.74
CA ALA A 446 4.15 3.96 -15.25
C ALA A 446 5.18 3.87 -16.37
N ASN A 447 6.41 4.20 -16.03
CA ASN A 447 7.58 3.96 -16.86
C ASN A 447 8.61 3.14 -16.10
N GLU A 448 9.24 2.23 -16.79
CA GLU A 448 10.36 1.43 -16.30
C GLU A 448 11.64 1.77 -17.05
N TYR A 449 12.75 1.78 -16.32
CA TYR A 449 14.08 1.91 -16.86
C TYR A 449 14.98 0.82 -16.28
N HIS A 450 15.37 -0.13 -17.10
CA HIS A 450 16.27 -1.21 -16.74
C HIS A 450 17.70 -0.84 -17.11
N PHE A 451 18.64 -1.04 -16.20
CA PHE A 451 20.04 -0.75 -16.44
C PHE A 451 20.96 -1.68 -15.64
N GLU A 452 22.15 -1.84 -16.15
CA GLU A 452 23.25 -2.46 -15.43
C GLU A 452 24.27 -1.39 -15.03
N ILE A 453 24.86 -1.55 -13.85
CA ILE A 453 25.96 -0.70 -13.39
C ILE A 453 27.16 -1.57 -12.99
N GLN A 454 28.32 -1.27 -13.57
CA GLN A 454 29.56 -2.02 -13.38
C GLN A 454 30.37 -1.48 -12.20
N PRO A 455 31.28 -2.29 -11.59
CA PRO A 455 32.14 -1.83 -10.51
C PRO A 455 32.93 -0.59 -10.87
N GLY A 456 32.83 0.48 -10.09
CA GLY A 456 33.50 1.76 -10.30
C GLY A 456 32.82 2.70 -11.29
N GLU A 457 31.69 2.30 -11.87
CA GLU A 457 30.96 3.12 -12.82
C GLU A 457 30.15 4.22 -12.12
N THR A 458 30.05 5.36 -12.79
CA THR A 458 29.08 6.42 -12.47
C THR A 458 28.09 6.49 -13.63
N LYS A 459 26.82 6.27 -13.35
CA LYS A 459 25.72 6.33 -14.32
C LYS A 459 24.78 7.48 -13.98
N GLU A 460 24.31 8.18 -15.01
CA GLU A 460 23.42 9.31 -14.90
C GLU A 460 22.10 8.99 -15.61
N ILE A 461 20.98 9.13 -14.92
CA ILE A 461 19.63 8.85 -15.44
C ILE A 461 18.71 9.99 -15.06
N GLU A 462 17.98 10.51 -16.02
CA GLU A 462 16.91 11.48 -15.80
C GLU A 462 15.60 10.75 -15.51
N LEU A 463 14.90 11.13 -14.43
CA LEU A 463 13.59 10.58 -14.11
C LEU A 463 12.52 11.16 -15.02
N VAL A 464 11.75 10.29 -15.64
CA VAL A 464 10.66 10.64 -16.55
C VAL A 464 9.35 10.16 -15.95
N LEU A 465 8.45 11.10 -15.63
CA LEU A 465 7.09 10.78 -15.25
C LEU A 465 6.20 10.81 -16.51
N ARG A 466 5.35 9.80 -16.67
CA ARG A 466 4.39 9.80 -17.75
C ARG A 466 3.26 10.77 -17.43
N GLU A 467 3.07 11.76 -18.29
CA GLU A 467 1.96 12.70 -18.21
C GLU A 467 0.65 12.00 -18.59
N ALA A 468 -0.44 12.50 -18.06
CA ALA A 468 -1.78 12.02 -18.36
C ALA A 468 -2.63 13.19 -18.86
N ASP A 469 -3.35 12.96 -19.93
CA ASP A 469 -4.33 13.89 -20.46
C ASP A 469 -5.63 13.85 -19.65
N LEU A 470 -6.50 14.82 -19.83
CA LEU A 470 -7.79 14.85 -19.16
C LEU A 470 -8.61 13.59 -19.43
N GLU A 471 -8.59 13.11 -20.65
CA GLU A 471 -9.32 11.90 -21.07
C GLU A 471 -8.85 10.64 -20.33
N ASP A 472 -7.55 10.56 -20.03
CA ASP A 472 -6.98 9.45 -19.27
C ASP A 472 -7.45 9.42 -17.81
N MET A 473 -7.92 10.54 -17.28
CA MET A 473 -8.38 10.70 -15.90
C MET A 473 -9.86 10.42 -15.72
N LEU A 474 -10.60 10.27 -16.81
CA LEU A 474 -12.05 10.08 -16.76
C LEU A 474 -12.40 8.69 -16.22
N GLU A 475 -13.50 8.65 -15.48
CA GLU A 475 -14.15 7.43 -15.07
C GLU A 475 -14.92 6.80 -16.23
N ASN A 476 -15.35 5.58 -16.04
CA ASN A 476 -16.27 4.87 -16.95
C ASN A 476 -17.20 4.01 -16.10
N ILE A 477 -18.15 4.67 -15.43
CA ILE A 477 -18.98 4.08 -14.39
C ILE A 477 -20.42 3.97 -14.89
N SER A 478 -20.91 2.74 -15.07
CA SER A 478 -22.32 2.50 -15.35
C SER A 478 -23.18 2.86 -14.13
N MET A 479 -24.08 3.81 -14.27
CA MET A 479 -25.03 4.21 -13.23
C MET A 479 -26.32 3.40 -13.32
N PRO A 480 -27.01 3.17 -12.18
CA PRO A 480 -28.32 2.54 -12.19
C PRO A 480 -29.36 3.46 -12.85
N GLU A 481 -30.41 2.87 -13.42
CA GLU A 481 -31.56 3.63 -13.88
C GLU A 481 -32.27 4.36 -12.75
N PHE A 482 -32.69 5.59 -13.01
CA PHE A 482 -33.48 6.38 -12.07
C PHE A 482 -34.51 7.25 -12.84
N MET A 483 -35.51 7.71 -12.10
CA MET A 483 -36.59 8.52 -12.65
C MET A 483 -36.48 9.96 -12.15
N LEU A 484 -36.66 10.90 -13.03
CA LEU A 484 -36.82 12.32 -12.72
C LEU A 484 -38.24 12.77 -13.12
N LYS A 485 -38.73 13.83 -12.49
CA LYS A 485 -40.07 14.37 -12.82
C LYS A 485 -39.97 15.65 -13.63
N THR A 486 -40.81 15.79 -14.60
CA THR A 486 -41.05 17.06 -15.29
C THR A 486 -41.91 18.00 -14.43
N GLU A 487 -42.10 19.25 -14.88
CA GLU A 487 -42.91 20.26 -14.18
C GLU A 487 -44.37 19.83 -13.95
N ASP A 488 -44.93 19.05 -14.82
CA ASP A 488 -46.30 18.50 -14.71
C ASP A 488 -46.36 17.19 -13.90
N GLY A 489 -45.24 16.73 -13.38
CA GLY A 489 -45.14 15.52 -12.58
C GLY A 489 -44.97 14.21 -13.36
N THR A 490 -44.82 14.28 -14.69
CA THR A 490 -44.56 13.12 -15.52
C THR A 490 -43.16 12.55 -15.21
N GLU A 491 -43.08 11.25 -15.02
CA GLU A 491 -41.80 10.57 -14.80
C GLU A 491 -41.07 10.30 -16.13
N VAL A 492 -39.78 10.63 -16.16
CA VAL A 492 -38.88 10.43 -17.31
C VAL A 492 -37.67 9.63 -16.84
N LYS A 493 -37.24 8.67 -17.64
CA LYS A 493 -36.07 7.87 -17.36
C LYS A 493 -34.78 8.69 -17.58
N ALA A 494 -33.86 8.59 -16.68
CA ALA A 494 -32.57 9.25 -16.82
C ALA A 494 -31.77 8.71 -18.04
N SER A 495 -31.95 7.42 -18.36
CA SER A 495 -31.37 6.82 -19.56
C SER A 495 -31.81 7.52 -20.86
N ASP A 496 -33.08 7.98 -20.93
CA ASP A 496 -33.59 8.68 -22.10
C ASP A 496 -33.02 10.10 -22.21
N LEU A 497 -32.71 10.74 -21.05
CA LEU A 497 -32.17 12.09 -20.97
C LEU A 497 -30.67 12.15 -21.30
N THR A 498 -29.96 11.05 -21.14
CA THR A 498 -28.51 10.98 -21.32
C THR A 498 -28.09 10.09 -22.49
N ALA A 499 -29.03 9.77 -23.40
CA ALA A 499 -28.79 8.84 -24.51
C ALA A 499 -27.77 9.35 -25.53
N ASP A 500 -27.75 10.65 -25.78
CA ASP A 500 -27.01 11.25 -26.89
C ASP A 500 -25.76 12.01 -26.38
N GLY A 501 -24.62 11.37 -26.29
CA GLY A 501 -23.37 12.05 -26.03
C GLY A 501 -23.19 12.49 -24.57
N LYS A 502 -22.51 13.61 -24.35
CA LYS A 502 -22.16 14.09 -22.99
C LYS A 502 -23.29 14.96 -22.43
N HIS A 503 -23.59 14.74 -21.14
CA HIS A 503 -24.53 15.56 -20.37
C HIS A 503 -23.94 15.89 -18.97
N ILE A 504 -24.36 17.04 -18.44
CA ILE A 504 -24.06 17.45 -17.07
C ILE A 504 -25.34 17.36 -16.25
N LEU A 505 -25.39 16.44 -15.31
CA LEU A 505 -26.45 16.31 -14.31
C LEU A 505 -26.05 17.07 -13.06
N MET A 506 -26.83 18.05 -12.63
CA MET A 506 -26.55 18.88 -11.46
C MET A 506 -27.72 18.82 -10.47
N PHE A 507 -27.55 18.11 -9.38
CA PHE A 507 -28.51 18.06 -8.29
C PHE A 507 -28.21 19.23 -7.33
N LEU A 508 -29.02 20.26 -7.40
CA LEU A 508 -28.79 21.55 -6.77
C LEU A 508 -29.57 21.68 -5.46
N GLU A 509 -28.90 22.06 -4.38
CA GLU A 509 -29.56 22.42 -3.14
C GLU A 509 -29.71 23.94 -3.09
N GLU A 510 -30.97 24.38 -3.05
CA GLU A 510 -31.35 25.81 -3.03
C GLU A 510 -30.82 26.52 -1.77
N GLU A 511 -30.50 27.81 -1.90
CA GLU A 511 -30.06 28.70 -0.82
C GLU A 511 -28.82 28.21 -0.05
N LYS A 512 -27.99 27.40 -0.69
CA LYS A 512 -26.72 26.92 -0.12
C LYS A 512 -25.53 27.50 -0.85
N GLU A 513 -24.57 27.96 -0.06
CA GLU A 513 -23.32 28.58 -0.54
C GLU A 513 -22.62 27.74 -1.64
N PRO A 514 -22.46 26.39 -1.53
CA PRO A 514 -21.83 25.61 -2.57
C PRO A 514 -22.56 25.66 -3.93
N THR A 515 -23.89 25.65 -3.91
CA THR A 515 -24.72 25.77 -5.11
C THR A 515 -24.61 27.16 -5.72
N GLU A 516 -24.61 28.19 -4.89
CA GLU A 516 -24.48 29.57 -5.34
C GLU A 516 -23.13 29.84 -6.01
N HIS A 517 -22.06 29.28 -5.47
CA HIS A 517 -20.72 29.42 -6.05
C HIS A 517 -20.63 28.80 -7.44
N ILE A 518 -21.06 27.56 -7.64
CA ILE A 518 -20.99 26.95 -8.97
C ILE A 518 -21.88 27.65 -10.00
N LEU A 519 -23.07 28.09 -9.58
CA LEU A 519 -23.95 28.88 -10.47
C LEU A 519 -23.31 30.21 -10.85
N ASN A 520 -22.60 30.87 -9.94
CA ASN A 520 -21.85 32.10 -10.24
C ASN A 520 -20.70 31.85 -11.22
N GLU A 521 -19.90 30.78 -11.02
CA GLU A 521 -18.86 30.40 -12.00
C GLU A 521 -19.45 30.16 -13.40
N MET A 522 -20.58 29.44 -13.48
CA MET A 522 -21.26 29.23 -14.76
C MET A 522 -21.77 30.51 -15.40
N MET A 523 -22.29 31.45 -14.59
CA MET A 523 -22.75 32.77 -15.09
C MET A 523 -21.60 33.68 -15.52
N GLU A 524 -20.44 33.57 -14.92
CA GLU A 524 -19.22 34.29 -15.32
C GLU A 524 -18.71 33.79 -16.67
N GLN A 525 -18.99 32.54 -17.02
CA GLN A 525 -18.61 31.90 -18.26
C GLN A 525 -19.84 31.64 -19.19
N GLU A 526 -20.84 32.52 -19.12
CA GLU A 526 -22.13 32.40 -19.78
C GLU A 526 -22.03 32.01 -21.27
N GLU A 527 -21.12 32.64 -22.01
CA GLU A 527 -20.97 32.39 -23.47
C GLU A 527 -20.49 30.96 -23.74
N ALA A 528 -19.59 30.42 -22.91
CA ALA A 528 -19.08 29.04 -23.06
C ALA A 528 -20.14 28.01 -22.69
N PHE A 529 -20.85 28.19 -21.59
CA PHE A 529 -21.91 27.27 -21.18
C PHE A 529 -23.15 27.33 -22.09
N ALA A 530 -23.43 28.47 -22.74
CA ALA A 530 -24.54 28.57 -23.68
C ALA A 530 -24.43 27.58 -24.85
N GLY A 531 -23.22 27.21 -25.25
CA GLY A 531 -22.97 26.21 -26.28
C GLY A 531 -23.41 24.78 -25.90
N TYR A 532 -23.52 24.51 -24.59
CA TYR A 532 -23.87 23.19 -24.03
C TYR A 532 -25.19 23.20 -23.24
N ALA A 533 -25.98 24.27 -23.31
CA ALA A 533 -27.16 24.46 -22.46
C ALA A 533 -28.18 23.31 -22.55
N GLU A 534 -28.39 22.76 -23.73
CA GLU A 534 -29.32 21.62 -23.94
C GLU A 534 -28.80 20.29 -23.34
N GLN A 535 -27.51 20.21 -23.07
CA GLN A 535 -26.86 19.06 -22.42
C GLN A 535 -26.72 19.23 -20.92
N ILE A 536 -27.14 20.39 -20.38
CA ILE A 536 -27.09 20.64 -18.93
C ILE A 536 -28.47 20.38 -18.33
N ILE A 537 -28.52 19.55 -17.32
CA ILE A 537 -29.73 19.13 -16.62
C ILE A 537 -29.64 19.58 -15.17
N PHE A 538 -30.46 20.54 -14.78
CA PHE A 538 -30.65 20.91 -13.39
C PHE A 538 -31.74 20.07 -12.74
N VAL A 539 -31.43 19.46 -11.62
CA VAL A 539 -32.40 18.73 -10.80
C VAL A 539 -32.56 19.50 -9.50
N VAL A 540 -33.77 19.87 -9.16
CA VAL A 540 -34.14 20.63 -7.98
C VAL A 540 -35.27 19.93 -7.20
N ARG A 541 -35.45 20.25 -5.92
CA ARG A 541 -36.48 19.59 -5.10
C ARG A 541 -37.89 19.98 -5.46
N SER A 542 -38.10 21.22 -5.85
CA SER A 542 -39.44 21.74 -6.15
C SER A 542 -39.38 22.92 -7.11
N LYS A 543 -40.55 23.36 -7.54
CA LYS A 543 -40.69 24.52 -8.43
C LYS A 543 -40.31 25.83 -7.72
N GLU A 544 -40.57 25.92 -6.42
CA GLU A 544 -40.23 27.07 -5.60
C GLU A 544 -38.69 27.28 -5.51
N ALA A 545 -37.89 26.24 -5.65
CA ALA A 545 -36.43 26.34 -5.70
C ALA A 545 -35.95 27.23 -6.86
N LEU A 546 -36.68 27.26 -7.99
CA LEU A 546 -36.35 28.08 -9.16
C LEU A 546 -36.52 29.59 -8.93
N GLU A 547 -37.33 29.95 -7.92
CA GLU A 547 -37.59 31.35 -7.54
C GLU A 547 -36.49 31.94 -6.67
N THR A 548 -35.57 31.12 -6.20
CA THR A 548 -34.43 31.60 -5.40
C THR A 548 -33.56 32.55 -6.22
N PRO A 549 -32.99 33.61 -5.61
CA PRO A 549 -32.34 34.70 -6.37
C PRO A 549 -31.24 34.23 -7.30
N THR A 550 -30.36 33.37 -6.83
CA THR A 550 -29.18 32.93 -7.61
C THR A 550 -29.59 31.97 -8.72
N LEU A 551 -30.49 31.02 -8.46
CA LEU A 551 -30.95 30.07 -9.49
C LEU A 551 -31.80 30.77 -10.53
N SER A 552 -32.73 31.66 -10.16
CA SER A 552 -33.52 32.48 -11.07
C SER A 552 -32.65 33.33 -12.00
N LYS A 553 -31.58 33.95 -11.44
CA LYS A 553 -30.61 34.72 -12.20
C LYS A 553 -29.81 33.85 -13.17
N ALA A 554 -29.38 32.66 -12.72
CA ALA A 554 -28.65 31.71 -13.55
C ALA A 554 -29.51 31.24 -14.75
N LEU A 555 -30.76 30.89 -14.53
CA LEU A 555 -31.69 30.48 -15.59
C LEU A 555 -32.02 31.62 -16.56
N ALA A 556 -32.04 32.87 -16.10
CA ALA A 556 -32.23 34.01 -16.98
C ALA A 556 -31.05 34.22 -17.94
N LYS A 557 -29.84 33.91 -17.51
CA LYS A 557 -28.60 33.98 -18.28
C LYS A 557 -28.36 32.74 -19.13
N LEU A 558 -28.40 31.58 -18.51
CA LEU A 558 -28.12 30.28 -19.14
C LEU A 558 -29.46 29.70 -19.69
N LYS A 559 -29.88 30.20 -20.83
CA LYS A 559 -31.13 29.78 -21.47
C LYS A 559 -31.02 28.36 -22.01
N ASN A 560 -32.18 27.67 -22.10
CA ASN A 560 -32.33 26.30 -22.64
C ASN A 560 -31.74 25.16 -21.75
N ILE A 561 -31.37 25.44 -20.52
CA ILE A 561 -31.03 24.36 -19.55
C ILE A 561 -32.32 23.56 -19.28
N GLN A 562 -32.17 22.25 -19.26
CA GLN A 562 -33.27 21.34 -18.93
C GLN A 562 -33.49 21.29 -17.40
N ILE A 563 -34.73 21.33 -16.94
CA ILE A 563 -35.07 21.33 -15.51
C ILE A 563 -35.93 20.14 -15.19
N TYR A 564 -35.53 19.39 -14.19
CA TYR A 564 -36.26 18.24 -13.63
C TYR A 564 -36.33 18.33 -12.12
N TYR A 565 -37.18 17.48 -11.53
CA TYR A 565 -37.50 17.49 -10.10
C TYR A 565 -37.27 16.13 -9.47
N ASP A 566 -36.71 16.13 -8.27
CA ASP A 566 -36.54 14.98 -7.38
C ASP A 566 -36.49 15.43 -5.92
N ASP A 567 -37.03 14.66 -5.01
CA ASP A 567 -37.05 15.01 -3.57
C ASP A 567 -35.71 14.77 -2.84
N PHE A 568 -34.72 14.23 -3.55
CA PHE A 568 -33.37 13.90 -3.06
C PHE A 568 -33.35 12.85 -1.92
N SER A 569 -34.44 12.11 -1.74
CA SER A 569 -34.54 11.15 -0.65
C SER A 569 -33.66 9.92 -0.84
N GLU A 570 -33.49 9.45 -2.07
CA GLU A 570 -32.76 8.22 -2.38
C GLU A 570 -31.68 8.38 -3.46
N ILE A 571 -31.99 9.18 -4.50
CA ILE A 571 -31.18 9.24 -5.71
C ILE A 571 -29.77 9.79 -5.47
N ILE A 572 -29.65 10.85 -4.69
CA ILE A 572 -28.37 11.49 -4.37
C ILE A 572 -27.43 10.49 -3.71
N ASN A 573 -27.94 9.71 -2.76
CA ASN A 573 -27.15 8.72 -2.05
C ASN A 573 -26.71 7.57 -2.97
N THR A 574 -27.59 7.14 -3.85
CA THR A 574 -27.31 6.07 -4.81
C THR A 574 -26.24 6.51 -5.82
N LEU A 575 -26.44 7.67 -6.43
CA LEU A 575 -25.53 8.18 -7.46
C LEU A 575 -24.19 8.64 -6.86
N GLY A 576 -24.21 9.36 -5.74
CA GLY A 576 -22.96 9.81 -5.09
C GLY A 576 -22.07 8.65 -4.70
N ARG A 577 -22.63 7.60 -4.09
CA ARG A 577 -21.86 6.39 -3.75
C ARG A 577 -21.37 5.65 -4.99
N ARG A 578 -22.22 5.58 -6.02
CA ARG A 578 -21.85 4.92 -7.26
C ARG A 578 -20.71 5.62 -7.97
N MET A 579 -20.70 6.95 -7.92
CA MET A 579 -19.66 7.80 -8.51
C MET A 579 -18.48 8.10 -7.55
N TYR A 580 -18.41 7.41 -6.40
CA TYR A 580 -17.34 7.56 -5.39
C TYR A 580 -17.17 8.97 -4.82
N VAL A 581 -18.25 9.75 -4.78
CA VAL A 581 -18.28 11.07 -4.15
C VAL A 581 -19.17 11.08 -2.90
N ASP A 582 -19.00 12.07 -2.05
CA ASP A 582 -19.73 12.18 -0.79
C ASP A 582 -21.19 12.58 -1.03
N PRO A 583 -22.17 11.66 -0.80
CA PRO A 583 -23.58 11.95 -1.07
C PRO A 583 -24.19 12.95 -0.09
N ASP A 584 -23.55 13.24 1.03
CA ASP A 584 -24.05 14.18 2.03
C ASP A 584 -23.67 15.63 1.67
N LYS A 585 -22.91 15.85 0.60
CA LYS A 585 -22.53 17.17 0.09
C LYS A 585 -23.21 17.48 -1.23
N LEU A 586 -23.97 18.57 -1.27
CA LEU A 586 -24.57 19.11 -2.49
C LEU A 586 -23.88 20.44 -2.90
N PRO A 587 -23.90 20.82 -4.19
CA PRO A 587 -24.50 20.08 -5.30
C PRO A 587 -23.75 18.78 -5.62
N LEU A 588 -24.51 17.77 -6.05
CA LEU A 588 -23.92 16.60 -6.71
C LEU A 588 -23.92 16.88 -8.21
N ILE A 589 -22.75 16.84 -8.83
CA ILE A 589 -22.57 17.10 -10.25
C ILE A 589 -21.96 15.86 -10.89
N ILE A 590 -22.60 15.36 -11.95
CA ILE A 590 -22.14 14.18 -12.68
C ILE A 590 -22.09 14.53 -14.17
N VAL A 591 -20.96 14.25 -14.82
CA VAL A 591 -20.85 14.31 -16.27
C VAL A 591 -20.98 12.89 -16.82
N THR A 592 -21.86 12.72 -17.78
CA THR A 592 -22.09 11.44 -18.47
C THR A 592 -21.56 11.48 -19.91
N ASN A 593 -21.26 10.30 -20.45
CA ASN A 593 -20.96 10.11 -21.86
C ASN A 593 -21.81 8.94 -22.39
N GLY A 594 -22.93 9.26 -23.01
CA GLY A 594 -23.95 8.29 -23.40
C GLY A 594 -24.80 7.80 -22.23
N THR A 595 -25.64 6.81 -22.49
CA THR A 595 -26.70 6.33 -21.60
C THR A 595 -26.16 5.90 -20.24
N LEU A 596 -26.42 6.71 -19.20
CA LEU A 596 -26.07 6.42 -17.79
C LEU A 596 -24.62 5.99 -17.56
N ASN A 597 -23.71 6.45 -18.39
CA ASN A 597 -22.29 6.20 -18.21
C ASN A 597 -21.62 7.44 -17.62
N GLY A 598 -21.34 7.43 -16.31
CA GLY A 598 -20.68 8.51 -15.61
C GLY A 598 -19.17 8.53 -15.86
N ILE A 599 -18.67 9.66 -16.35
CA ILE A 599 -17.23 9.85 -16.64
C ILE A 599 -16.54 10.76 -15.62
N TYR A 600 -17.30 11.58 -14.91
CA TYR A 600 -16.80 12.47 -13.86
C TYR A 600 -17.88 12.75 -12.85
N ALA A 601 -17.54 12.91 -11.59
CA ALA A 601 -18.44 13.42 -10.56
C ALA A 601 -17.70 14.24 -9.51
N THR A 602 -18.42 15.21 -8.94
CA THR A 602 -17.99 15.96 -7.77
C THR A 602 -19.17 16.25 -6.86
N SER A 603 -18.92 16.42 -5.57
CA SER A 603 -19.95 16.79 -4.59
C SER A 603 -19.49 17.96 -3.72
N GLY A 604 -20.41 18.85 -3.41
CA GLY A 604 -20.09 20.16 -2.85
C GLY A 604 -19.45 21.08 -3.89
N TYR A 605 -18.84 22.17 -3.43
CA TYR A 605 -18.16 23.11 -4.31
C TYR A 605 -16.65 23.02 -4.14
N ASN A 606 -15.96 22.95 -5.29
CA ASN A 606 -14.51 23.10 -5.40
C ASN A 606 -14.24 24.23 -6.40
N VAL A 607 -13.32 25.13 -6.09
CA VAL A 607 -12.92 26.23 -6.97
C VAL A 607 -12.47 25.69 -8.33
N GLY A 608 -12.96 26.26 -9.41
CA GLY A 608 -12.64 25.83 -10.77
C GLY A 608 -13.51 24.64 -11.28
N THR A 609 -14.59 24.31 -10.57
CA THR A 609 -15.54 23.28 -11.05
C THR A 609 -16.14 23.67 -12.39
N GLY A 610 -16.48 24.95 -12.61
CA GLY A 610 -17.00 25.45 -13.90
C GLY A 610 -16.02 25.22 -15.05
N ASP A 611 -14.75 25.55 -14.86
CA ASP A 611 -13.69 25.30 -15.85
C ASP A 611 -13.53 23.81 -16.16
N MET A 612 -13.61 22.97 -15.14
CA MET A 612 -13.53 21.53 -15.33
C MET A 612 -14.71 21.00 -16.15
N LEU A 613 -15.93 21.44 -15.88
CA LEU A 613 -17.11 21.03 -16.63
C LEU A 613 -16.99 21.41 -18.10
N LEU A 614 -16.51 22.63 -18.41
CA LEU A 614 -16.31 23.05 -19.80
C LEU A 614 -15.23 22.25 -20.52
N ARG A 615 -14.19 21.81 -19.83
CA ARG A 615 -13.16 20.94 -20.42
C ARG A 615 -13.69 19.54 -20.72
N LEU A 616 -14.67 19.09 -19.96
CA LEU A 616 -15.26 17.76 -20.11
C LEU A 616 -16.29 17.69 -21.24
N MET A 617 -16.94 18.81 -21.57
CA MET A 617 -17.92 18.93 -22.65
C MET A 617 -17.24 19.13 -24.00
#